data_fe2a7fecfccb1d597f3cb6610b01add7
#
_entry.id   fe2a7fecfccb1d597f3cb6610b01add7
#
_cell.length_a   1.000
_cell.length_b   1.000
_cell.length_c   1.000
_cell.angle_alpha   90.00
_cell.angle_beta   90.00
_cell.angle_gamma   90.00
#
_symmetry.space_group_name_H-M   'P 1'
#
loop_
_entity.id
_entity.type
_entity.pdbx_description
1 polymer ?
#
loop_
_entity_poly.entity_id
_entity_poly.type
_entity_poly.pdbx_seq_one_letter_code
_entity_poly.pdbx_strand_id
1 'polypeptide(L)'
;MPGRPRGVQETLEERWLLEAQTARNLEGLAAEQAGDLEAAIALYERNVAEGFAADLPYGRLVAIYERRGALDDAERVLRRAIQVLAASSRRSAAERRATVRVFKNRLAALQKRRRG
;
A
#
# COMPACT_ATOMS: atom_id res chain seq x y z
N MET A 1 26.98 -14.48 -20.92
CA MET A 1 26.71 -13.07 -20.57
C MET A 1 26.50 -12.94 -19.09
N PRO A 2 27.24 -12.08 -18.46
CA PRO A 2 26.98 -11.82 -17.07
C PRO A 2 25.59 -11.24 -16.94
N GLY A 3 24.84 -11.71 -15.94
CA GLY A 3 23.51 -11.24 -15.68
C GLY A 3 23.51 -9.76 -15.33
N ARG A 4 22.50 -9.05 -15.75
CA ARG A 4 22.30 -7.67 -15.32
C ARG A 4 21.77 -7.65 -13.89
N PRO A 5 22.10 -6.62 -13.11
CA PRO A 5 21.52 -6.48 -11.77
C PRO A 5 20.00 -6.52 -11.85
N ARG A 6 19.38 -7.33 -11.01
CA ARG A 6 17.92 -7.53 -11.06
C ARG A 6 17.13 -6.25 -10.82
N GLY A 7 17.66 -5.32 -10.03
CA GLY A 7 17.00 -4.07 -9.74
C GLY A 7 16.94 -3.08 -10.90
N VAL A 8 17.62 -3.37 -12.01
CA VAL A 8 17.76 -2.44 -13.13
C VAL A 8 16.81 -2.77 -14.27
N GLN A 9 16.29 -4.00 -14.32
CA GLN A 9 15.44 -4.43 -15.43
C GLN A 9 14.05 -4.78 -14.96
N GLU A 10 13.06 -4.09 -15.56
CA GLU A 10 11.68 -4.48 -15.49
C GLU A 10 11.33 -5.27 -16.73
N THR A 11 10.52 -6.32 -16.56
CA THR A 11 9.86 -6.95 -17.68
C THR A 11 8.72 -6.06 -18.18
N LEU A 12 8.26 -6.31 -19.42
CA LEU A 12 7.08 -5.61 -19.94
C LEU A 12 5.85 -5.86 -19.05
N GLU A 13 5.72 -7.09 -18.54
CA GLU A 13 4.62 -7.46 -17.65
C GLU A 13 4.65 -6.67 -16.35
N GLU A 14 5.83 -6.55 -15.75
CA GLU A 14 6.00 -5.75 -14.53
C GLU A 14 5.66 -4.27 -14.77
N ARG A 15 6.06 -3.75 -15.94
CA ARG A 15 5.76 -2.37 -16.30
C ARG A 15 4.26 -2.16 -16.50
N TRP A 16 3.60 -3.07 -17.20
CA TRP A 16 2.15 -2.98 -17.43
C TRP A 16 1.38 -3.09 -16.12
N LEU A 17 1.82 -3.98 -15.23
CA LEU A 17 1.22 -4.09 -13.89
C LEU A 17 1.36 -2.78 -13.13
N LEU A 18 2.55 -2.20 -13.11
CA LEU A 18 2.79 -0.94 -12.42
C LEU A 18 1.95 0.19 -12.99
N GLU A 19 1.82 0.26 -14.31
CA GLU A 19 0.96 1.27 -14.95
C GLU A 19 -0.50 1.09 -14.55
N ALA A 20 -1.00 -0.14 -14.55
CA ALA A 20 -2.37 -0.45 -14.14
C ALA A 20 -2.60 -0.08 -12.67
N GLN A 21 -1.65 -0.40 -11.81
CA GLN A 21 -1.74 -0.08 -10.38
C GLN A 21 -1.70 1.42 -10.14
N THR A 22 -0.86 2.14 -10.87
CA THR A 22 -0.79 3.60 -10.77
C THR A 22 -2.11 4.23 -11.20
N ALA A 23 -2.70 3.74 -12.31
CA ALA A 23 -4.00 4.21 -12.76
C ALA A 23 -5.08 3.97 -11.70
N ARG A 24 -5.07 2.80 -11.04
CA ARG A 24 -6.03 2.50 -9.96
C ARG A 24 -5.88 3.44 -8.77
N ASN A 25 -4.65 3.82 -8.43
CA ASN A 25 -4.42 4.79 -7.35
C ASN A 25 -5.06 6.14 -7.70
N LEU A 26 -4.88 6.60 -8.93
CA LEU A 26 -5.47 7.87 -9.38
C LEU A 26 -6.99 7.80 -9.42
N GLU A 27 -7.54 6.69 -9.90
CA GLU A 27 -8.99 6.47 -9.90
C GLU A 27 -9.54 6.41 -8.48
N GLY A 28 -8.79 5.77 -7.57
CA GLY A 28 -9.16 5.70 -6.15
C GLY A 28 -9.22 7.08 -5.51
N LEU A 29 -8.23 7.92 -5.79
CA LEU A 29 -8.23 9.30 -5.27
C LEU A 29 -9.40 10.10 -5.84
N ALA A 30 -9.70 9.94 -7.13
CA ALA A 30 -10.84 10.60 -7.75
C ALA A 30 -12.17 10.13 -7.14
N ALA A 31 -12.28 8.82 -6.87
CA ALA A 31 -13.46 8.26 -6.22
C ALA A 31 -13.65 8.80 -4.81
N GLU A 32 -12.55 8.93 -4.03
CA GLU A 32 -12.63 9.57 -2.71
C GLU A 32 -13.14 11.01 -2.80
N GLN A 33 -12.60 11.77 -3.75
CA GLN A 33 -13.03 13.17 -3.95
C GLN A 33 -14.50 13.28 -4.34
N ALA A 34 -15.00 12.30 -5.10
CA ALA A 34 -16.40 12.24 -5.50
C ALA A 34 -17.32 11.70 -4.39
N GLY A 35 -16.75 11.27 -3.27
CA GLY A 35 -17.52 10.69 -2.17
C GLY A 35 -17.92 9.23 -2.39
N ASP A 36 -17.38 8.58 -3.42
CA ASP A 36 -17.64 7.17 -3.71
C ASP A 36 -16.58 6.30 -3.02
N LEU A 37 -16.75 6.12 -1.72
CA LEU A 37 -15.78 5.38 -0.91
C LEU A 37 -15.74 3.89 -1.26
N GLU A 38 -16.86 3.31 -1.66
CA GLU A 38 -16.88 1.90 -2.03
C GLU A 38 -16.02 1.64 -3.28
N ALA A 39 -16.10 2.53 -4.28
CA ALA A 39 -15.26 2.43 -5.46
C ALA A 39 -13.78 2.62 -5.10
N ALA A 40 -13.48 3.60 -4.24
CA ALA A 40 -12.10 3.84 -3.79
C ALA A 40 -11.53 2.62 -3.09
N ILE A 41 -12.30 2.02 -2.17
CA ILE A 41 -11.88 0.82 -1.43
C ILE A 41 -11.57 -0.31 -2.41
N ALA A 42 -12.44 -0.56 -3.36
CA ALA A 42 -12.24 -1.65 -4.31
C ALA A 42 -10.95 -1.48 -5.13
N LEU A 43 -10.68 -0.26 -5.58
CA LEU A 43 -9.49 0.07 -6.36
C LEU A 43 -8.21 -0.10 -5.53
N TYR A 44 -8.18 0.45 -4.32
CA TYR A 44 -7.02 0.33 -3.44
C TYR A 44 -6.80 -1.11 -2.97
N GLU A 45 -7.87 -1.83 -2.64
CA GLU A 45 -7.74 -3.23 -2.19
C GLU A 45 -7.13 -4.11 -3.27
N ARG A 46 -7.43 -3.87 -4.51
CA ARG A 46 -6.81 -4.61 -5.60
C ARG A 46 -5.30 -4.38 -5.64
N ASN A 47 -4.87 -3.13 -5.48
CA ASN A 47 -3.45 -2.80 -5.43
C ASN A 47 -2.76 -3.41 -4.20
N VAL A 48 -3.43 -3.43 -3.06
CA VAL A 48 -2.93 -4.06 -1.84
C VAL A 48 -2.77 -5.57 -2.05
N ALA A 49 -3.76 -6.22 -2.65
CA ALA A 49 -3.71 -7.65 -2.93
C ALA A 49 -2.56 -8.01 -3.86
N GLU A 50 -2.29 -7.16 -4.84
CA GLU A 50 -1.21 -7.36 -5.80
C GLU A 50 0.17 -6.96 -5.25
N GLY A 51 0.23 -6.42 -4.05
CA GLY A 51 1.50 -6.04 -3.43
C GLY A 51 2.14 -4.80 -4.04
N PHE A 52 1.33 -3.77 -4.33
CA PHE A 52 1.87 -2.52 -4.85
C PHE A 52 3.00 -1.99 -3.95
N ALA A 53 4.13 -1.60 -4.56
CA ALA A 53 5.38 -1.34 -3.83
C ALA A 53 5.54 0.12 -3.37
N ALA A 54 4.43 0.79 -3.04
CA ALA A 54 4.48 2.15 -2.50
C ALA A 54 3.32 2.35 -1.52
N ASP A 55 3.40 3.41 -0.73
CA ASP A 55 2.55 3.60 0.44
C ASP A 55 1.11 4.03 0.15
N LEU A 56 0.82 4.64 -0.99
CA LEU A 56 -0.45 5.31 -1.21
C LEU A 56 -1.70 4.45 -0.96
N PRO A 57 -1.89 3.28 -1.62
CA PRO A 57 -3.13 2.54 -1.41
C PRO A 57 -3.29 2.05 0.03
N TYR A 58 -2.19 1.67 0.67
CA TYR A 58 -2.23 1.21 2.06
C TYR A 58 -2.65 2.35 3.00
N GLY A 59 -2.00 3.50 2.86
CA GLY A 59 -2.29 4.65 3.71
C GLY A 59 -3.72 5.16 3.56
N ARG A 60 -4.20 5.21 2.33
CA ARG A 60 -5.58 5.67 2.08
C ARG A 60 -6.62 4.69 2.63
N LEU A 61 -6.42 3.39 2.40
CA LEU A 61 -7.33 2.38 2.94
C LEU A 61 -7.40 2.42 4.46
N VAL A 62 -6.24 2.51 5.11
CA VAL A 62 -6.21 2.58 6.57
C VAL A 62 -7.00 3.78 7.06
N ALA A 63 -6.82 4.95 6.44
CA ALA A 63 -7.56 6.16 6.80
C ALA A 63 -9.07 5.96 6.62
N ILE A 64 -9.50 5.37 5.52
CA ILE A 64 -10.91 5.11 5.26
C ILE A 64 -11.49 4.14 6.29
N TYR A 65 -10.80 3.02 6.51
CA TYR A 65 -11.27 2.00 7.45
C TYR A 65 -11.33 2.50 8.89
N GLU A 66 -10.32 3.27 9.32
CA GLU A 66 -10.34 3.85 10.66
C GLU A 66 -11.52 4.82 10.86
N ARG A 67 -11.81 5.64 9.85
CA ARG A 67 -12.96 6.56 9.91
C ARG A 67 -14.30 5.83 9.98
N ARG A 68 -14.38 4.65 9.40
CA ARG A 68 -15.59 3.79 9.45
C ARG A 68 -15.64 2.93 10.68
N GLY A 69 -14.61 2.92 11.50
CA GLY A 69 -14.51 2.01 12.64
C GLY A 69 -14.24 0.56 12.23
N ALA A 70 -13.84 0.31 10.97
CA ALA A 70 -13.51 -1.01 10.47
C ALA A 70 -12.06 -1.37 10.86
N LEU A 71 -11.83 -1.55 12.15
CA LEU A 71 -10.47 -1.64 12.70
C LEU A 71 -9.77 -2.95 12.35
N ASP A 72 -10.50 -4.03 12.13
CA ASP A 72 -9.90 -5.29 11.65
C ASP A 72 -9.32 -5.13 10.25
N ASP A 73 -10.06 -4.46 9.37
CA ASP A 73 -9.58 -4.17 8.03
C ASP A 73 -8.37 -3.23 8.04
N ALA A 74 -8.43 -2.20 8.88
CA ALA A 74 -7.30 -1.28 9.03
C ALA A 74 -6.05 -2.01 9.49
N GLU A 75 -6.17 -2.89 10.47
CA GLU A 75 -5.03 -3.66 10.96
C GLU A 75 -4.48 -4.62 9.90
N ARG A 76 -5.35 -5.29 9.18
CA ARG A 76 -4.97 -6.20 8.09
C ARG A 76 -4.14 -5.45 7.04
N VAL A 77 -4.61 -4.28 6.61
CA VAL A 77 -3.93 -3.47 5.60
C VAL A 77 -2.57 -2.97 6.10
N LEU A 78 -2.50 -2.55 7.37
CA LEU A 78 -1.23 -2.12 7.97
C LEU A 78 -0.20 -3.26 7.98
N ARG A 79 -0.61 -4.46 8.36
CA ARG A 79 0.27 -5.62 8.36
C ARG A 79 0.72 -5.98 6.94
N ARG A 80 -0.18 -5.89 5.97
CA ARG A 80 0.15 -6.14 4.57
C ARG A 80 1.16 -5.11 4.06
N ALA A 81 0.96 -3.83 4.38
CA ALA A 81 1.88 -2.76 4.00
C ALA A 81 3.29 -3.03 4.53
N ILE A 82 3.40 -3.39 5.80
CA ILE A 82 4.70 -3.69 6.43
C ILE A 82 5.38 -4.84 5.69
N GLN A 83 4.64 -5.91 5.43
CA GLN A 83 5.18 -7.09 4.72
C GLN A 83 5.68 -6.74 3.33
N VAL A 84 4.87 -6.06 2.54
CA VAL A 84 5.19 -5.74 1.14
C VAL A 84 6.33 -4.73 1.06
N LEU A 85 6.24 -3.65 1.84
CA LEU A 85 7.20 -2.56 1.74
C LEU A 85 8.57 -2.95 2.31
N ALA A 86 8.60 -3.81 3.31
CA ALA A 86 9.87 -4.34 3.85
C ALA A 86 10.60 -5.20 2.81
N ALA A 87 9.87 -5.88 1.93
CA ALA A 87 10.43 -6.77 0.92
C ALA A 87 10.71 -6.08 -0.42
N SER A 88 10.35 -4.81 -0.57
CA SER A 88 10.46 -4.12 -1.84
C SER A 88 11.92 -3.88 -2.23
N SER A 89 12.30 -4.31 -3.43
CA SER A 89 13.64 -4.06 -3.99
C SER A 89 13.71 -2.73 -4.76
N ARG A 90 12.60 -2.04 -4.92
CA ARG A 90 12.54 -0.78 -5.69
C ARG A 90 13.08 0.42 -4.94
N ARG A 91 13.23 0.30 -3.62
CA ARG A 91 13.71 1.39 -2.75
C ARG A 91 15.02 1.00 -2.08
N SER A 92 15.78 2.02 -1.68
CA SER A 92 16.97 1.78 -0.88
C SER A 92 16.60 1.18 0.48
N ALA A 93 17.57 0.58 1.16
CA ALA A 93 17.34 0.03 2.49
C ALA A 93 16.89 1.10 3.48
N ALA A 94 17.45 2.31 3.38
CA ALA A 94 17.07 3.42 4.25
C ALA A 94 15.63 3.85 4.01
N GLU A 95 15.21 3.96 2.75
CA GLU A 95 13.84 4.30 2.39
C GLU A 95 12.85 3.24 2.86
N ARG A 96 13.20 1.96 2.68
CA ARG A 96 12.36 0.86 3.17
C ARG A 96 12.16 0.96 4.68
N ARG A 97 13.24 1.15 5.42
CA ARG A 97 13.16 1.24 6.89
C ARG A 97 12.31 2.42 7.32
N ALA A 98 12.46 3.56 6.66
CA ALA A 98 11.68 4.76 7.01
C ALA A 98 10.18 4.56 6.75
N THR A 99 9.83 4.02 5.60
CA THR A 99 8.43 3.77 5.24
C THR A 99 7.80 2.71 6.14
N VAL A 100 8.51 1.61 6.37
CA VAL A 100 8.04 0.53 7.26
C VAL A 100 7.82 1.06 8.67
N ARG A 101 8.70 1.92 9.16
CA ARG A 101 8.56 2.52 10.49
C ARG A 101 7.26 3.30 10.62
N VAL A 102 6.90 4.07 9.59
CA VAL A 102 5.64 4.82 9.59
C VAL A 102 4.45 3.87 9.79
N PHE A 103 4.40 2.79 9.02
CA PHE A 103 3.30 1.83 9.13
C PHE A 103 3.31 1.04 10.44
N LYS A 104 4.50 0.69 10.95
CA LYS A 104 4.62 0.05 12.27
C LYS A 104 4.11 0.96 13.38
N ASN A 105 4.42 2.25 13.30
CA ASN A 105 3.93 3.22 14.28
C ASN A 105 2.41 3.36 14.21
N ARG A 106 1.85 3.39 13.01
CA ARG A 106 0.38 3.43 12.83
C ARG A 106 -0.27 2.16 13.38
N LEU A 107 0.34 1.01 13.14
CA LEU A 107 -0.17 -0.26 13.68
C LEU A 107 -0.16 -0.27 15.21
N ALA A 108 0.94 0.18 15.81
CA ALA A 108 1.03 0.26 17.27
C ALA A 108 -0.02 1.19 17.86
N ALA A 109 -0.24 2.35 17.22
CA ALA A 109 -1.27 3.30 17.64
C ALA A 109 -2.67 2.70 17.51
N LEU A 110 -2.95 1.99 16.42
CA LEU A 110 -4.23 1.32 16.23
C LEU A 110 -4.48 0.23 17.28
N GLN A 111 -3.47 -0.58 17.55
CA GLN A 111 -3.56 -1.64 18.57
C GLN A 111 -3.82 -1.07 19.97
N LYS A 112 -3.15 0.04 20.30
CA LYS A 112 -3.37 0.73 21.56
C LYS A 112 -4.80 1.26 21.65
N ARG A 113 -5.31 1.86 20.58
CA ARG A 113 -6.68 2.35 20.50
C ARG A 113 -7.69 1.22 20.67
N ARG A 114 -7.43 0.04 20.10
CA ARG A 114 -8.32 -1.13 20.19
C ARG A 114 -8.35 -1.71 21.59
N ARG A 115 -7.24 -1.64 22.33
CA ARG A 115 -7.17 -2.13 23.71
C ARG A 115 -7.81 -1.15 24.69
N GLY A 116 -7.75 0.10 24.38
CA GLY A 116 -8.30 1.16 25.22
C GLY A 116 -9.77 1.35 24.98
#